data_454cad5bc12f7127bfa9deb6f9dc30be
#
_entry.id   454cad5bc12f7127bfa9deb6f9dc30be
#
_cell.length_a   1.000
_cell.length_b   1.000
_cell.length_c   1.000
_cell.angle_alpha   90.00
_cell.angle_beta   90.00
_cell.angle_gamma   90.00
#
_symmetry.space_group_name_H-M   'P 1'
#
loop_
_entity.id
_entity.type
_entity.pdbx_description
1 polymer ?
#
loop_
_entity_poly.entity_id
_entity_poly.type
_entity_poly.pdbx_seq_one_letter_code
_entity_poly.pdbx_strand_id
1 'polypeptide(L)'
;MIVVVEGPSAAGKTTWCRRHADHWLPEPGRWPMDEVLAYQRGRWREALRGDAAGEVVVLDGDPFKLYYTYARWCLGEITGDGWAAEVARVRPLVAAGDHGLADVILYADPGEAELARRRDGDPTRTRRNFARHTAMRPALRRW
;
A
#
# COMPACT_ATOMS: atom_id res chain seq x y z
N MET A 1 -13.54 -11.57 -0.48
CA MET A 1 -12.84 -10.78 0.57
C MET A 1 -11.61 -10.14 -0.01
N ILE A 2 -11.43 -8.84 0.18
CA ILE A 2 -10.27 -8.09 -0.31
C ILE A 2 -9.32 -7.79 0.86
N VAL A 3 -8.08 -8.23 0.75
CA VAL A 3 -7.02 -8.06 1.74
C VAL A 3 -5.91 -7.16 1.16
N VAL A 4 -5.49 -6.15 1.90
CA VAL A 4 -4.33 -5.33 1.56
C VAL A 4 -3.18 -5.67 2.49
N VAL A 5 -2.00 -5.94 1.96
CA VAL A 5 -0.77 -6.16 2.75
C VAL A 5 0.08 -4.89 2.71
N GLU A 6 0.20 -4.25 3.85
CA GLU A 6 0.92 -2.99 4.00
C GLU A 6 2.11 -3.10 4.94
N GLY A 7 2.96 -2.08 4.93
CA GLY A 7 4.14 -1.99 5.79
C GLY A 7 5.29 -1.23 5.14
N PRO A 8 6.33 -0.93 5.92
CA PRO A 8 7.48 -0.18 5.45
C PRO A 8 8.27 -0.92 4.37
N SER A 9 9.20 -0.20 3.74
CA SER A 9 10.15 -0.81 2.80
C SER A 9 10.96 -1.90 3.53
N ALA A 10 11.20 -3.01 2.89
CA ALA A 10 11.84 -4.21 3.45
C ALA A 10 10.99 -5.04 4.44
N ALA A 11 9.73 -4.71 4.67
CA ALA A 11 8.86 -5.50 5.56
C ALA A 11 8.61 -6.93 5.07
N GLY A 12 8.78 -7.21 3.77
CA GLY A 12 8.56 -8.54 3.21
C GLY A 12 7.16 -8.76 2.66
N LYS A 13 6.40 -7.69 2.38
CA LYS A 13 5.04 -7.74 1.84
C LYS A 13 4.89 -8.68 0.64
N THR A 14 5.64 -8.42 -0.41
CA THR A 14 5.63 -9.23 -1.64
C THR A 14 5.96 -10.71 -1.37
N THR A 15 6.90 -10.99 -0.48
CA THR A 15 7.26 -12.34 -0.09
C THR A 15 6.12 -13.02 0.65
N TRP A 16 5.44 -12.28 1.53
CA TRP A 16 4.28 -12.78 2.24
C TRP A 16 3.13 -13.09 1.27
N CYS A 17 2.79 -12.14 0.37
CA CYS A 17 1.75 -12.32 -0.64
C CYS A 17 1.99 -13.59 -1.48
N ARG A 18 3.21 -13.78 -1.99
CA ARG A 18 3.56 -14.96 -2.80
C ARG A 18 3.44 -16.29 -2.07
N ARG A 19 3.57 -16.29 -0.75
CA ARG A 19 3.54 -17.52 0.06
C ARG A 19 2.13 -17.88 0.55
N HIS A 20 1.26 -16.90 0.69
CA HIS A 20 0.02 -17.05 1.45
C HIS A 20 -1.24 -16.68 0.66
N ALA A 21 -1.10 -16.18 -0.57
CA ALA A 21 -2.23 -15.79 -1.40
C ALA A 21 -2.29 -16.62 -2.68
N ASP A 22 -3.41 -17.28 -2.92
CA ASP A 22 -3.68 -17.98 -4.17
C ASP A 22 -3.95 -16.98 -5.31
N HIS A 23 -4.66 -15.89 -4.99
CA HIS A 23 -4.90 -14.79 -5.90
C HIS A 23 -4.30 -13.50 -5.33
N TRP A 24 -3.17 -13.05 -5.86
CA TRP A 24 -2.52 -11.82 -5.43
C TRP A 24 -2.20 -10.88 -6.59
N LEU A 25 -2.36 -9.59 -6.32
CA LEU A 25 -2.18 -8.51 -7.29
C LEU A 25 -0.96 -7.68 -6.87
N PRO A 26 0.13 -7.72 -7.65
CA PRO A 26 1.40 -7.07 -7.28
C PRO A 26 1.33 -5.54 -7.29
N GLU A 27 2.19 -4.90 -6.49
CA GLU A 27 2.40 -3.46 -6.56
C GLU A 27 3.03 -3.09 -7.92
N PRO A 28 2.65 -1.95 -8.55
CA PRO A 28 3.27 -1.50 -9.79
C PRO A 28 4.76 -1.22 -9.60
N GLY A 29 5.52 -1.41 -10.66
CA GLY A 29 6.91 -1.00 -10.74
C GLY A 29 7.07 0.52 -10.83
N ARG A 30 8.21 0.98 -11.36
CA ARG A 30 8.46 2.39 -11.68
C ARG A 30 7.89 2.70 -13.07
N TRP A 31 6.68 3.22 -13.09
CA TRP A 31 5.99 3.61 -14.30
C TRP A 31 5.65 5.09 -14.28
N PRO A 32 5.34 5.71 -15.43
CA PRO A 32 4.72 7.02 -15.49
C PRO A 32 3.43 7.09 -14.64
N MET A 33 3.10 8.26 -14.10
CA MET A 33 2.02 8.38 -13.11
C MET A 33 0.65 7.98 -13.68
N ASP A 34 0.38 8.31 -14.93
CA ASP A 34 -0.86 7.94 -15.62
C ASP A 34 -1.00 6.43 -15.79
N GLU A 35 0.08 5.74 -16.14
CA GLU A 35 0.12 4.27 -16.22
C GLU A 35 -0.08 3.65 -14.83
N VAL A 36 0.52 4.22 -13.78
CA VAL A 36 0.33 3.77 -12.39
C VAL A 36 -1.14 3.89 -12.00
N LEU A 37 -1.80 5.00 -12.29
CA LEU A 37 -3.20 5.21 -11.93
C LEU A 37 -4.12 4.22 -12.68
N ALA A 38 -3.90 4.01 -13.97
CA ALA A 38 -4.65 3.03 -14.75
C ALA A 38 -4.47 1.61 -14.21
N TYR A 39 -3.24 1.23 -13.90
CA TYR A 39 -2.93 -0.07 -13.31
C TYR A 39 -3.59 -0.27 -11.93
N GLN A 40 -3.55 0.73 -11.07
CA GLN A 40 -4.15 0.65 -9.73
C GLN A 40 -5.68 0.50 -9.80
N ARG A 41 -6.35 1.20 -10.71
CA ARG A 41 -7.78 0.98 -10.99
C ARG A 41 -8.05 -0.42 -11.49
N GLY A 42 -7.18 -0.94 -12.37
CA GLY A 42 -7.25 -2.32 -12.86
C GLY A 42 -7.16 -3.34 -11.72
N ARG A 43 -6.20 -3.17 -10.81
CA ARG A 43 -6.04 -4.00 -9.61
C ARG A 43 -7.31 -4.00 -8.75
N TRP A 44 -7.89 -2.82 -8.51
CA TRP A 44 -9.10 -2.72 -7.70
C TRP A 44 -10.29 -3.44 -8.34
N ARG A 45 -10.50 -3.23 -9.64
CA ARG A 45 -11.56 -3.93 -10.38
C ARG A 45 -11.37 -5.44 -10.43
N GLU A 46 -10.13 -5.90 -10.52
CA GLU A 46 -9.79 -7.32 -10.43
C GLU A 46 -10.12 -7.88 -9.05
N ALA A 47 -9.75 -7.14 -7.99
CA ALA A 47 -10.05 -7.53 -6.63
C ALA A 47 -11.57 -7.66 -6.38
N LEU A 48 -12.38 -6.71 -6.90
CA LEU A 48 -13.84 -6.78 -6.82
C LEU A 48 -14.41 -7.99 -7.56
N ARG A 49 -13.84 -8.36 -8.71
CA ARG A 49 -14.29 -9.56 -9.46
C ARG A 49 -14.00 -10.84 -8.70
N GLY A 50 -12.81 -10.97 -8.12
CA GLY A 50 -12.46 -12.13 -7.30
C GLY A 50 -13.31 -12.20 -6.03
N ASP A 51 -13.53 -11.06 -5.36
CA ASP A 51 -14.42 -11.01 -4.19
C ASP A 51 -15.85 -11.46 -4.54
N ALA A 52 -16.42 -10.96 -5.63
CA ALA A 52 -17.73 -11.37 -6.12
C ALA A 52 -17.81 -12.87 -6.50
N ALA A 53 -16.67 -13.48 -6.87
CA ALA A 53 -16.53 -14.92 -7.08
C ALA A 53 -16.32 -15.73 -5.79
N GLY A 54 -16.29 -15.07 -4.62
CA GLY A 54 -16.07 -15.71 -3.32
C GLY A 54 -14.60 -15.99 -3.00
N GLU A 55 -13.67 -15.39 -3.75
CA GLU A 55 -12.24 -15.56 -3.55
C GLU A 55 -11.69 -14.61 -2.47
N VAL A 56 -10.53 -14.96 -1.91
CA VAL A 56 -9.70 -14.06 -1.11
C VAL A 56 -8.66 -13.44 -2.03
N VAL A 57 -8.83 -12.16 -2.36
CA VAL A 57 -7.90 -11.43 -3.22
C VAL A 57 -6.96 -10.58 -2.38
N VAL A 58 -5.66 -10.72 -2.59
CA VAL A 58 -4.64 -10.00 -1.83
C VAL A 58 -3.96 -8.94 -2.70
N LEU A 59 -3.98 -7.71 -2.26
CA LEU A 59 -3.27 -6.58 -2.87
C LEU A 59 -1.94 -6.37 -2.17
N ASP A 60 -0.82 -6.45 -2.90
CA ASP A 60 0.50 -6.05 -2.40
C ASP A 60 0.57 -4.51 -2.41
N GLY A 61 0.29 -3.91 -1.27
CA GLY A 61 0.16 -2.46 -1.10
C GLY A 61 -1.21 -1.89 -1.51
N ASP A 62 -1.65 -0.88 -0.76
CA ASP A 62 -2.88 -0.14 -1.03
C ASP A 62 -2.80 0.56 -2.40
N PRO A 63 -3.78 0.33 -3.30
CA PRO A 63 -3.79 0.94 -4.64
C PRO A 63 -3.68 2.46 -4.64
N PHE A 64 -4.23 3.14 -3.66
CA PHE A 64 -4.29 4.60 -3.63
C PHE A 64 -3.38 5.26 -2.62
N LYS A 65 -2.74 4.46 -1.74
CA LYS A 65 -1.76 4.92 -0.75
C LYS A 65 -2.25 6.06 0.14
N LEU A 66 -3.56 6.10 0.43
CA LEU A 66 -4.14 7.10 1.34
C LEU A 66 -3.48 7.05 2.70
N TYR A 67 -3.29 5.86 3.26
CA TYR A 67 -2.60 5.67 4.53
C TYR A 67 -1.17 6.23 4.49
N TYR A 68 -0.47 6.13 3.36
CA TYR A 68 0.87 6.71 3.19
C TYR A 68 0.83 8.24 3.22
N THR A 69 -0.16 8.85 2.58
CA THR A 69 -0.38 10.30 2.64
C THR A 69 -0.78 10.75 4.04
N TYR A 70 -1.60 9.97 4.75
CA TYR A 70 -1.90 10.19 6.17
C TYR A 70 -0.63 10.19 7.04
N ALA A 71 0.24 9.19 6.86
CA ALA A 71 1.50 9.13 7.61
C ALA A 71 2.42 10.33 7.32
N ARG A 72 2.46 10.82 6.09
CA ARG A 72 3.17 12.06 5.72
C ARG A 72 2.60 13.28 6.42
N TRP A 73 1.29 13.37 6.52
CA TRP A 73 0.64 14.42 7.29
C TRP A 73 0.99 14.33 8.78
N CYS A 74 0.95 13.17 9.37
CA CYS A 74 1.37 12.95 10.77
C CYS A 74 2.83 13.34 11.03
N LEU A 75 3.71 13.24 10.04
CA LEU A 75 5.12 13.65 10.11
C LEU A 75 5.33 15.14 9.79
N GLY A 76 4.28 15.88 9.48
CA GLY A 76 4.38 17.29 9.08
C GLY A 76 4.98 17.52 7.69
N GLU A 77 5.10 16.48 6.85
CA GLU A 77 5.62 16.59 5.48
C GLU A 77 4.61 17.20 4.50
N ILE A 78 3.35 17.16 4.84
CA ILE A 78 2.25 17.82 4.13
C ILE A 78 1.36 18.52 5.15
N THR A 79 0.70 19.58 4.72
CA THR A 79 -0.27 20.33 5.54
C THR A 79 -1.59 19.58 5.70
N GLY A 80 -2.44 20.03 6.63
CA GLY A 80 -3.82 19.54 6.76
C GLY A 80 -4.62 19.75 5.48
N ASP A 81 -4.43 20.87 4.79
CA ASP A 81 -5.07 21.15 3.49
C ASP A 81 -4.60 20.17 2.41
N GLY A 82 -3.30 19.83 2.40
CA GLY A 82 -2.74 18.82 1.51
C GLY A 82 -3.35 17.43 1.74
N TRP A 83 -3.54 17.06 3.00
CA TRP A 83 -4.25 15.83 3.36
C TRP A 83 -5.73 15.87 2.91
N ALA A 84 -6.44 16.98 3.21
CA ALA A 84 -7.84 17.15 2.81
C ALA A 84 -8.02 17.10 1.30
N ALA A 85 -7.10 17.71 0.53
CA ALA A 85 -7.10 17.66 -0.94
C ALA A 85 -6.94 16.21 -1.46
N GLU A 86 -6.08 15.41 -0.84
CA GLU A 86 -5.91 14.01 -1.22
C GLU A 86 -7.16 13.17 -0.94
N VAL A 87 -7.80 13.38 0.21
CA VAL A 87 -9.09 12.73 0.54
C VAL A 87 -10.16 13.14 -0.46
N ALA A 88 -10.25 14.44 -0.80
CA ALA A 88 -11.21 14.95 -1.78
C ALA A 88 -10.99 14.34 -3.18
N ARG A 89 -9.73 14.10 -3.57
CA ARG A 89 -9.38 13.44 -4.84
C ARG A 89 -9.84 11.98 -4.89
N VAL A 90 -9.75 11.26 -3.78
CA VAL A 90 -10.11 9.82 -3.73
C VAL A 90 -11.62 9.61 -3.58
N ARG A 91 -12.32 10.50 -2.88
CA ARG A 91 -13.75 10.37 -2.60
C ARG A 91 -14.63 10.08 -3.85
N PRO A 92 -14.51 10.81 -4.99
CA PRO A 92 -15.30 10.51 -6.19
C PRO A 92 -14.95 9.13 -6.80
N LEU A 93 -13.73 8.65 -6.65
CA LEU A 93 -13.34 7.33 -7.12
C LEU A 93 -14.03 6.23 -6.30
N VAL A 94 -14.13 6.42 -4.99
CA VAL A 94 -14.88 5.52 -4.11
C VAL A 94 -16.37 5.55 -4.46
N ALA A 95 -16.94 6.73 -4.64
CA ALA A 95 -18.35 6.89 -4.99
C ALA A 95 -18.71 6.25 -6.36
N ALA A 96 -17.76 6.24 -7.29
CA ALA A 96 -17.91 5.60 -8.60
C ALA A 96 -17.62 4.09 -8.60
N GLY A 97 -17.19 3.51 -7.47
CA GLY A 97 -16.76 2.11 -7.41
C GLY A 97 -15.40 1.83 -8.10
N ASP A 98 -14.71 2.87 -8.55
CA ASP A 98 -13.35 2.76 -9.12
C ASP A 98 -12.29 2.49 -8.06
N HIS A 99 -12.65 2.69 -6.79
CA HIS A 99 -11.86 2.42 -5.60
C HIS A 99 -12.78 2.08 -4.43
N GLY A 100 -12.22 1.43 -3.41
CA GLY A 100 -12.92 1.14 -2.15
C GLY A 100 -11.93 0.91 -1.02
N LEU A 101 -12.45 0.52 0.11
CA LEU A 101 -11.67 0.10 1.27
C LEU A 101 -11.58 -1.43 1.28
N ALA A 102 -10.41 -1.95 1.59
CA ALA A 102 -10.22 -3.38 1.79
C ALA A 102 -10.99 -3.85 3.04
N ASP A 103 -11.44 -5.09 3.04
CA ASP A 103 -12.08 -5.72 4.20
C ASP A 103 -11.06 -5.92 5.34
N VAL A 104 -9.81 -6.17 4.98
CA VAL A 104 -8.71 -6.43 5.93
C VAL A 104 -7.42 -5.73 5.47
N ILE A 105 -6.75 -5.06 6.40
CA ILE A 105 -5.40 -4.54 6.20
C ILE A 105 -4.45 -5.32 7.10
N LEU A 106 -3.50 -6.03 6.48
CA LEU A 106 -2.41 -6.71 7.18
C LEU A 106 -1.18 -5.80 7.19
N TYR A 107 -0.83 -5.29 8.35
CA TYR A 107 0.35 -4.44 8.50
C TYR A 107 1.59 -5.24 8.88
N ALA A 108 2.50 -5.43 7.91
CA ALA A 108 3.77 -6.12 8.12
C ALA A 108 4.81 -5.18 8.76
N ASP A 109 5.11 -5.38 10.03
CA ASP A 109 6.10 -4.60 10.76
C ASP A 109 7.04 -5.50 11.59
N PRO A 110 8.12 -6.00 10.99
CA PRO A 110 9.06 -6.89 11.67
C PRO A 110 9.95 -6.18 12.71
N GLY A 111 9.79 -4.89 12.90
CA GLY A 111 10.64 -4.08 13.77
C GLY A 111 11.82 -3.44 13.03
N GLU A 112 12.39 -2.38 13.64
CA GLU A 112 13.39 -1.53 12.98
C GLU A 112 14.71 -2.26 12.70
N ALA A 113 15.20 -3.01 13.67
CA ALA A 113 16.45 -3.78 13.52
C ALA A 113 16.36 -4.80 12.38
N GLU A 114 15.24 -5.51 12.28
CA GLU A 114 15.02 -6.49 11.23
C GLU A 114 14.82 -5.82 9.86
N LEU A 115 14.16 -4.67 9.81
CA LEU A 115 14.05 -3.86 8.59
C LEU A 115 15.42 -3.40 8.09
N ALA A 116 16.28 -2.93 8.99
CA ALA A 116 17.66 -2.54 8.67
C ALA A 116 18.46 -3.74 8.15
N ARG A 117 18.42 -4.87 8.85
CA ARG A 117 19.08 -6.10 8.43
C ARG A 117 18.65 -6.56 7.04
N ARG A 118 17.35 -6.52 6.73
CA ARG A 118 16.81 -6.89 5.42
C ARG A 118 17.18 -5.91 4.32
N ARG A 119 17.25 -4.60 4.66
CA ARG A 119 17.72 -3.58 3.72
C ARG A 119 19.17 -3.85 3.32
N ASP A 120 20.02 -4.07 4.31
CA ASP A 120 21.47 -4.21 4.11
C ASP A 120 21.82 -5.56 3.44
N GLY A 121 21.01 -6.59 3.66
CA GLY A 121 21.14 -7.89 3.02
C GLY A 121 20.60 -7.98 1.58
N ASP A 122 20.01 -6.91 1.02
CA ASP A 122 19.47 -6.88 -0.34
C ASP A 122 20.17 -5.80 -1.20
N PRO A 123 21.35 -6.10 -1.78
CA PRO A 123 22.10 -5.15 -2.60
C PRO A 123 21.43 -4.83 -3.95
N THR A 124 20.42 -5.62 -4.35
CA THR A 124 19.74 -5.46 -5.64
C THR A 124 18.76 -4.30 -5.68
N ARG A 125 18.37 -3.76 -4.51
CA ARG A 125 17.37 -2.70 -4.39
C ARG A 125 17.90 -1.46 -3.70
N THR A 126 17.96 -0.35 -4.44
CA THR A 126 18.20 0.97 -3.84
C THR A 126 16.93 1.45 -3.13
N ARG A 127 16.92 1.41 -1.80
CA ARG A 127 15.77 1.80 -0.97
C ARG A 127 15.88 3.28 -0.52
N ARG A 128 15.77 4.21 -1.49
CA ARG A 128 15.96 5.66 -1.26
C ARG A 128 15.11 6.24 -0.13
N ASN A 129 13.91 5.72 0.07
CA ASN A 129 12.95 6.21 1.07
C ASN A 129 12.92 5.36 2.35
N PHE A 130 13.95 4.54 2.62
CA PHE A 130 13.93 3.62 3.76
C PHE A 130 13.74 4.36 5.09
N ALA A 131 14.55 5.36 5.37
CA ALA A 131 14.46 6.14 6.63
C ALA A 131 13.07 6.79 6.80
N ARG A 132 12.52 7.36 5.72
CA ARG A 132 11.18 7.93 5.71
C ARG A 132 10.11 6.89 6.03
N HIS A 133 10.15 5.73 5.39
CA HIS A 133 9.21 4.64 5.65
C HIS A 133 9.32 4.11 7.09
N THR A 134 10.53 4.08 7.64
CA THR A 134 10.74 3.71 9.04
C THR A 134 10.13 4.76 9.99
N ALA A 135 10.31 6.05 9.72
CA ALA A 135 9.72 7.14 10.50
C ALA A 135 8.17 7.15 10.46
N MET A 136 7.57 6.65 9.39
CA MET A 136 6.10 6.57 9.24
C MET A 136 5.45 5.46 10.08
N ARG A 137 6.19 4.47 10.56
CA ARG A 137 5.65 3.29 11.27
C ARG A 137 4.68 3.61 12.41
N PRO A 138 4.97 4.57 13.32
CA PRO A 138 4.04 4.89 14.40
C PRO A 138 2.68 5.43 13.90
N ALA A 139 2.67 6.20 12.82
CA ALA A 139 1.45 6.71 12.21
C ALA A 139 0.67 5.58 11.51
N LEU A 140 1.37 4.75 10.75
CA LEU A 140 0.77 3.62 10.01
C LEU A 140 0.13 2.56 10.91
N ARG A 141 0.66 2.37 12.13
CA ARG A 141 0.06 1.48 13.14
C ARG A 141 -1.24 2.02 13.74
N ARG A 142 -1.51 3.32 13.61
CA ARG A 142 -2.72 3.98 14.14
C ARG A 142 -3.81 4.16 13.09
N TRP A 143 -3.48 3.94 11.84
CA TRP A 143 -4.45 3.97 10.73
C TRP A 143 -5.41 2.79 10.83
#